data_8841875b70d01d93623fe53dba44877c
#
_entry.id   8841875b70d01d93623fe53dba44877c
#
_cell.length_a   1.000
_cell.length_b   1.000
_cell.length_c   1.000
_cell.angle_alpha   90.00
_cell.angle_beta   90.00
_cell.angle_gamma   90.00
#
_symmetry.space_group_name_H-M   'P 1'
#
loop_
_entity.id
_entity.type
_entity.pdbx_description
1 polymer ?
#
loop_
_entity_poly.entity_id
_entity_poly.type
_entity_poly.pdbx_seq_one_letter_code
_entity_poly.pdbx_strand_id
1 'polypeptide(L)'
;MASEDLAKHIGYSSGELAALPEGANMGLSCGNPNALAALKAGEVVLDLGAGGGFDVFIAGKKVGATGRAIGVDMTAEMLAKARQNVASYRKQTGLDNVEFRMGEIEHLPLADASVDVVISNCVINLSPDKEQVWREIARVLKPGGRVAVSDLALLRPLPAAIVESVEALVGCVAGAVLVSETERMAKEAGLAEIETKPKSAYIDGMADWQDPLYQKIITHLPAGTKPSDYVTSLEITAHKPAASCCGSECCG
;
A
#
# COMPACT_ATOMS: atom_id res chain seq x y z
N MET A 1 -4.27 21.01 -2.29
CA MET A 1 -5.12 20.19 -3.20
C MET A 1 -6.17 19.48 -2.37
N ALA A 2 -7.43 19.39 -2.83
CA ALA A 2 -8.44 18.60 -2.12
C ALA A 2 -8.07 17.10 -2.21
N SER A 3 -8.43 16.31 -1.19
CA SER A 3 -8.12 14.86 -1.16
C SER A 3 -8.68 14.08 -2.36
N GLU A 4 -9.79 14.55 -2.91
CA GLU A 4 -10.40 13.94 -4.10
C GLU A 4 -9.59 14.21 -5.39
N ASP A 5 -9.05 15.42 -5.53
CA ASP A 5 -8.21 15.78 -6.69
C ASP A 5 -6.90 15.00 -6.68
N LEU A 6 -6.30 14.83 -5.49
CA LEU A 6 -5.13 13.99 -5.31
C LEU A 6 -5.43 12.55 -5.74
N ALA A 7 -6.52 11.95 -5.23
CA ALA A 7 -6.88 10.59 -5.56
C ALA A 7 -7.07 10.40 -7.09
N LYS A 8 -7.71 11.35 -7.78
CA LYS A 8 -7.83 11.31 -9.26
C LYS A 8 -6.46 11.38 -9.94
N HIS A 9 -5.56 12.24 -9.44
CA HIS A 9 -4.22 12.42 -10.00
C HIS A 9 -3.37 11.13 -9.91
N ILE A 10 -3.53 10.36 -8.83
CA ILE A 10 -2.80 9.09 -8.60
C ILE A 10 -3.52 7.86 -9.17
N GLY A 11 -4.60 8.06 -9.95
CA GLY A 11 -5.19 7.02 -10.78
C GLY A 11 -6.50 6.41 -10.28
N TYR A 12 -7.15 6.96 -9.24
CA TYR A 12 -8.50 6.54 -8.88
C TYR A 12 -9.53 7.16 -9.81
N SER A 13 -10.44 6.34 -10.31
CA SER A 13 -11.54 6.80 -11.17
C SER A 13 -12.61 7.52 -10.36
N SER A 14 -13.35 8.44 -11.02
CA SER A 14 -14.50 9.09 -10.38
C SER A 14 -15.57 8.11 -9.89
N GLY A 15 -15.71 6.94 -10.54
CA GLY A 15 -16.63 5.88 -10.13
C GLY A 15 -16.20 5.14 -8.85
N GLU A 16 -14.89 4.99 -8.61
CA GLU A 16 -14.34 4.46 -7.36
C GLU A 16 -14.57 5.45 -6.22
N LEU A 17 -14.30 6.73 -6.46
CA LEU A 17 -14.43 7.79 -5.45
C LEU A 17 -15.88 8.09 -5.07
N ALA A 18 -16.81 8.07 -6.01
CA ALA A 18 -18.23 8.35 -5.77
C ALA A 18 -18.93 7.32 -4.85
N ALA A 19 -18.36 6.12 -4.72
CA ALA A 19 -18.91 5.05 -3.89
C ALA A 19 -18.28 4.97 -2.49
N LEU A 20 -17.41 5.91 -2.15
CA LEU A 20 -16.73 5.92 -0.85
C LEU A 20 -17.60 6.59 0.22
N PRO A 21 -17.61 6.05 1.45
CA PRO A 21 -18.15 6.78 2.60
C PRO A 21 -17.43 8.11 2.81
N GLU A 22 -18.18 9.11 3.29
CA GLU A 22 -17.63 10.42 3.61
C GLU A 22 -16.47 10.31 4.63
N GLY A 23 -15.37 10.99 4.35
CA GLY A 23 -14.17 11.00 5.21
C GLY A 23 -13.32 9.74 5.15
N ALA A 24 -13.62 8.75 4.31
CA ALA A 24 -12.71 7.61 4.08
C ALA A 24 -11.43 8.06 3.35
N ASN A 25 -11.55 9.01 2.41
CA ASN A 25 -10.41 9.59 1.70
C ASN A 25 -9.76 10.70 2.53
N MET A 26 -8.59 10.44 3.06
CA MET A 26 -7.80 11.38 3.87
C MET A 26 -6.66 12.07 3.10
N GLY A 27 -6.49 11.77 1.81
CA GLY A 27 -5.43 12.35 0.98
C GLY A 27 -4.02 11.86 1.32
N LEU A 28 -3.89 10.65 1.84
CA LEU A 28 -2.60 10.06 2.29
C LEU A 28 -2.05 9.00 1.31
N SER A 29 -2.59 8.91 0.11
CA SER A 29 -2.22 7.88 -0.87
C SER A 29 -1.09 8.35 -1.77
N CYS A 30 -0.17 7.43 -2.11
CA CYS A 30 0.95 7.64 -3.04
C CYS A 30 0.71 7.00 -4.42
N GLY A 31 -0.37 6.25 -4.60
CA GLY A 31 -0.76 5.56 -5.83
C GLY A 31 -2.07 4.81 -5.67
N ASN A 32 -2.40 3.95 -6.64
CA ASN A 32 -3.62 3.13 -6.64
C ASN A 32 -3.30 1.63 -6.64
N PRO A 33 -3.04 1.01 -5.46
CA PRO A 33 -2.74 -0.41 -5.37
C PRO A 33 -3.92 -1.30 -5.80
N ASN A 34 -5.16 -0.82 -5.67
CA ASN A 34 -6.35 -1.53 -6.15
C ASN A 34 -6.38 -1.72 -7.67
N ALA A 35 -5.92 -0.70 -8.42
CA ALA A 35 -5.80 -0.80 -9.88
C ALA A 35 -4.61 -1.70 -10.24
N LEU A 36 -3.48 -1.52 -9.55
CA LEU A 36 -2.25 -2.30 -9.75
C LEU A 36 -2.50 -3.79 -9.49
N ALA A 37 -3.26 -4.14 -8.45
CA ALA A 37 -3.58 -5.51 -8.09
C ALA A 37 -4.53 -6.22 -9.06
N ALA A 38 -5.25 -5.49 -9.93
CA ALA A 38 -6.24 -6.04 -10.86
C ALA A 38 -7.21 -7.01 -10.17
N LEU A 39 -7.91 -6.52 -9.13
CA LEU A 39 -8.78 -7.33 -8.27
C LEU A 39 -9.90 -8.02 -9.05
N LYS A 40 -10.21 -9.27 -8.68
CA LYS A 40 -11.23 -10.11 -9.31
C LYS A 40 -12.37 -10.43 -8.33
N ALA A 41 -13.56 -10.67 -8.87
CA ALA A 41 -14.70 -11.10 -8.06
C ALA A 41 -14.39 -12.40 -7.30
N GLY A 42 -14.78 -12.45 -6.03
CA GLY A 42 -14.58 -13.61 -5.16
C GLY A 42 -13.26 -13.67 -4.41
N GLU A 43 -12.31 -12.77 -4.69
CA GLU A 43 -11.02 -12.75 -4.00
C GLU A 43 -11.13 -12.24 -2.55
N VAL A 44 -10.26 -12.74 -1.68
CA VAL A 44 -10.00 -12.22 -0.35
C VAL A 44 -8.82 -11.27 -0.43
N VAL A 45 -9.05 -9.99 -0.16
CA VAL A 45 -8.05 -8.91 -0.22
C VAL A 45 -7.71 -8.45 1.18
N LEU A 46 -6.43 -8.27 1.46
CA LEU A 46 -5.91 -7.64 2.67
C LEU A 46 -5.31 -6.28 2.31
N ASP A 47 -5.69 -5.25 3.03
CA ASP A 47 -5.10 -3.90 2.97
C ASP A 47 -4.27 -3.63 4.22
N LEU A 48 -2.99 -3.32 4.05
CA LEU A 48 -2.05 -2.99 5.12
C LEU A 48 -2.08 -1.50 5.39
N GLY A 49 -2.27 -1.12 6.68
CA GLY A 49 -2.40 0.28 7.08
C GLY A 49 -3.68 0.91 6.53
N ALA A 50 -4.81 0.24 6.71
CA ALA A 50 -6.08 0.58 6.08
C ALA A 50 -6.62 1.97 6.43
N GLY A 51 -6.12 2.62 7.49
CA GLY A 51 -6.55 3.95 7.91
C GLY A 51 -8.07 4.05 8.07
N GLY A 52 -8.67 5.05 7.42
CA GLY A 52 -10.14 5.23 7.37
C GLY A 52 -10.90 4.27 6.48
N GLY A 53 -10.23 3.28 5.87
CA GLY A 53 -10.82 2.23 5.05
C GLY A 53 -10.90 2.55 3.55
N PHE A 54 -10.19 3.57 3.07
CA PHE A 54 -10.25 4.04 1.69
C PHE A 54 -10.11 2.92 0.66
N ASP A 55 -8.98 2.21 0.68
CA ASP A 55 -8.69 1.13 -0.26
C ASP A 55 -9.52 -0.13 0.03
N VAL A 56 -9.88 -0.40 1.29
CA VAL A 56 -10.75 -1.53 1.69
C VAL A 56 -12.14 -1.41 1.08
N PHE A 57 -12.77 -0.23 1.12
CA PHE A 57 -14.11 -0.04 0.54
C PHE A 57 -14.10 -0.17 -0.99
N ILE A 58 -13.03 0.30 -1.65
CA ILE A 58 -12.85 0.12 -3.10
C ILE A 58 -12.67 -1.37 -3.41
N ALA A 59 -11.78 -2.05 -2.69
CA ALA A 59 -11.53 -3.47 -2.85
C ALA A 59 -12.80 -4.31 -2.62
N GLY A 60 -13.55 -4.04 -1.53
CA GLY A 60 -14.80 -4.71 -1.22
C GLY A 60 -15.82 -4.64 -2.35
N LYS A 61 -15.96 -3.45 -2.96
CA LYS A 61 -16.84 -3.27 -4.13
C LYS A 61 -16.35 -4.07 -5.35
N LYS A 62 -15.04 -4.10 -5.61
CA LYS A 62 -14.45 -4.83 -6.75
C LYS A 62 -14.58 -6.35 -6.62
N VAL A 63 -14.34 -6.89 -5.42
CA VAL A 63 -14.43 -8.34 -5.20
C VAL A 63 -15.88 -8.85 -5.06
N GLY A 64 -16.84 -7.95 -4.81
CA GLY A 64 -18.27 -8.27 -4.81
C GLY A 64 -18.71 -9.16 -3.66
N ALA A 65 -19.96 -9.66 -3.75
CA ALA A 65 -20.64 -10.38 -2.65
C ALA A 65 -19.97 -11.71 -2.26
N THR A 66 -19.21 -12.33 -3.14
CA THR A 66 -18.51 -13.60 -2.90
C THR A 66 -17.07 -13.42 -2.45
N GLY A 67 -16.52 -12.20 -2.55
CA GLY A 67 -15.20 -11.83 -2.08
C GLY A 67 -15.24 -11.14 -0.71
N ARG A 68 -14.05 -10.78 -0.20
CA ARG A 68 -13.90 -10.11 1.09
C ARG A 68 -12.74 -9.14 1.05
N ALA A 69 -12.89 -7.96 1.65
CA ALA A 69 -11.79 -7.02 1.87
C ALA A 69 -11.57 -6.83 3.37
N ILE A 70 -10.32 -7.02 3.81
CA ILE A 70 -9.90 -6.95 5.21
C ILE A 70 -8.88 -5.83 5.32
N GLY A 71 -9.14 -4.85 6.18
CA GLY A 71 -8.18 -3.81 6.52
C GLY A 71 -7.51 -4.09 7.86
N VAL A 72 -6.19 -3.95 7.92
CA VAL A 72 -5.43 -4.00 9.17
C VAL A 72 -4.82 -2.62 9.42
N ASP A 73 -4.97 -2.11 10.65
CA ASP A 73 -4.35 -0.87 11.11
C ASP A 73 -4.01 -0.98 12.60
N MET A 74 -2.92 -0.35 13.01
CA MET A 74 -2.49 -0.35 14.42
C MET A 74 -3.15 0.77 15.23
N THR A 75 -3.78 1.75 14.57
CA THR A 75 -4.32 2.96 15.18
C THR A 75 -5.80 2.80 15.50
N ALA A 76 -6.15 2.84 16.78
CA ALA A 76 -7.54 2.65 17.25
C ALA A 76 -8.50 3.69 16.66
N GLU A 77 -8.06 4.95 16.54
CA GLU A 77 -8.85 6.06 16.00
C GLU A 77 -9.16 5.85 14.51
N MET A 78 -8.19 5.35 13.73
CA MET A 78 -8.39 5.03 12.31
C MET A 78 -9.39 3.90 12.15
N LEU A 79 -9.26 2.83 12.93
CA LEU A 79 -10.20 1.72 12.90
C LEU A 79 -11.61 2.12 13.36
N ALA A 80 -11.72 3.01 14.36
CA ALA A 80 -13.03 3.53 14.77
C ALA A 80 -13.70 4.28 13.62
N LYS A 81 -12.96 5.13 12.92
CA LYS A 81 -13.44 5.86 11.74
C LYS A 81 -13.83 4.90 10.59
N ALA A 82 -12.99 3.92 10.28
CA ALA A 82 -13.28 2.93 9.26
C ALA A 82 -14.55 2.13 9.58
N ARG A 83 -14.69 1.66 10.83
CA ARG A 83 -15.87 0.91 11.29
C ARG A 83 -17.15 1.73 11.27
N GLN A 84 -17.11 3.02 11.61
CA GLN A 84 -18.26 3.92 11.47
C GLN A 84 -18.76 4.00 10.02
N ASN A 85 -17.85 3.95 9.07
CA ASN A 85 -18.14 4.04 7.64
C ASN A 85 -18.77 2.77 7.06
N VAL A 86 -18.68 1.60 7.75
CA VAL A 86 -19.25 0.32 7.25
C VAL A 86 -20.75 0.41 7.01
N ALA A 87 -21.49 1.10 7.88
CA ALA A 87 -22.95 1.25 7.72
C ALA A 87 -23.30 2.02 6.43
N SER A 88 -22.55 3.08 6.13
CA SER A 88 -22.71 3.85 4.89
C SER A 88 -22.34 3.01 3.66
N TYR A 89 -21.24 2.27 3.71
CA TYR A 89 -20.82 1.35 2.66
C TYR A 89 -21.91 0.30 2.35
N ARG A 90 -22.45 -0.38 3.38
CA ARG A 90 -23.55 -1.34 3.24
C ARG A 90 -24.79 -0.72 2.57
N LYS A 91 -25.16 0.50 3.00
CA LYS A 91 -26.31 1.22 2.44
C LYS A 91 -26.11 1.57 0.97
N GLN A 92 -24.92 1.97 0.59
CA GLN A 92 -24.61 2.40 -0.78
C GLN A 92 -24.43 1.24 -1.74
N THR A 93 -23.84 0.12 -1.30
CA THR A 93 -23.44 -0.99 -2.17
C THR A 93 -24.34 -2.23 -2.05
N GLY A 94 -25.06 -2.37 -0.94
CA GLY A 94 -25.77 -3.62 -0.58
C GLY A 94 -24.84 -4.75 -0.15
N LEU A 95 -23.54 -4.50 0.00
CA LEU A 95 -22.52 -5.49 0.35
C LEU A 95 -22.20 -5.48 1.85
N ASP A 96 -21.89 -6.66 2.40
CA ASP A 96 -21.41 -6.85 3.78
C ASP A 96 -20.13 -7.70 3.78
N ASN A 97 -19.13 -7.25 3.05
CA ASN A 97 -17.93 -8.00 2.75
C ASN A 97 -16.62 -7.26 3.13
N VAL A 98 -16.72 -6.26 4.00
CA VAL A 98 -15.56 -5.52 4.52
C VAL A 98 -15.39 -5.75 6.02
N GLU A 99 -14.15 -5.84 6.48
CA GLU A 99 -13.78 -6.09 7.86
C GLU A 99 -12.55 -5.28 8.24
N PHE A 100 -12.48 -4.83 9.50
CA PHE A 100 -11.33 -4.06 10.02
C PHE A 100 -10.80 -4.69 11.31
N ARG A 101 -9.51 -5.03 11.32
CA ARG A 101 -8.78 -5.65 12.43
C ARG A 101 -7.71 -4.74 12.96
N MET A 102 -7.54 -4.73 14.28
CA MET A 102 -6.39 -4.08 14.91
C MET A 102 -5.19 -5.01 14.85
N GLY A 103 -4.05 -4.46 14.42
CA GLY A 103 -2.79 -5.20 14.35
C GLY A 103 -1.68 -4.36 13.73
N GLU A 104 -0.46 -4.77 14.00
CA GLU A 104 0.76 -4.26 13.36
C GLU A 104 1.01 -5.03 12.06
N ILE A 105 1.59 -4.34 11.07
CA ILE A 105 1.86 -4.97 9.76
C ILE A 105 3.03 -5.97 9.82
N GLU A 106 3.86 -5.88 10.86
CA GLU A 106 4.92 -6.83 11.20
C GLU A 106 4.39 -8.13 11.80
N HIS A 107 3.13 -8.13 12.30
CA HIS A 107 2.48 -9.27 12.95
C HIS A 107 0.99 -9.32 12.61
N LEU A 108 0.67 -9.73 11.40
CA LEU A 108 -0.68 -9.67 10.86
C LEU A 108 -1.65 -10.61 11.60
N PRO A 109 -2.83 -10.11 12.05
CA PRO A 109 -3.84 -10.92 12.73
C PRO A 109 -4.63 -11.79 11.73
N LEU A 110 -3.92 -12.52 10.88
CA LEU A 110 -4.46 -13.42 9.86
C LEU A 110 -3.74 -14.77 9.88
N ALA A 111 -4.46 -15.81 9.48
CA ALA A 111 -3.88 -17.13 9.31
C ALA A 111 -2.96 -17.20 8.08
N ASP A 112 -2.06 -18.18 8.06
CA ASP A 112 -1.22 -18.48 6.91
C ASP A 112 -2.10 -18.83 5.69
N ALA A 113 -1.64 -18.44 4.51
CA ALA A 113 -2.28 -18.78 3.24
C ALA A 113 -3.79 -18.52 3.21
N SER A 114 -4.23 -17.37 3.76
CA SER A 114 -5.65 -17.03 3.93
C SER A 114 -6.18 -15.98 2.95
N VAL A 115 -5.30 -15.23 2.27
CA VAL A 115 -5.69 -14.16 1.36
C VAL A 115 -5.17 -14.40 -0.06
N ASP A 116 -5.93 -13.94 -1.05
CA ASP A 116 -5.56 -14.04 -2.46
C ASP A 116 -4.69 -12.87 -2.89
N VAL A 117 -4.94 -11.70 -2.30
CA VAL A 117 -4.26 -10.45 -2.64
C VAL A 117 -3.92 -9.67 -1.38
N VAL A 118 -2.71 -9.11 -1.34
CA VAL A 118 -2.33 -8.06 -0.39
C VAL A 118 -2.16 -6.75 -1.15
N ILE A 119 -2.73 -5.68 -0.63
CA ILE A 119 -2.51 -4.32 -1.11
C ILE A 119 -1.92 -3.47 0.02
N SER A 120 -1.16 -2.43 -0.34
CA SER A 120 -0.62 -1.47 0.63
C SER A 120 -0.41 -0.11 -0.04
N ASN A 121 -0.68 0.97 0.70
CA ASN A 121 -0.53 2.33 0.21
C ASN A 121 0.14 3.23 1.26
N CYS A 122 1.39 3.63 1.03
CA CYS A 122 2.18 4.56 1.88
C CYS A 122 2.28 4.14 3.36
N VAL A 123 2.45 2.86 3.68
CA VAL A 123 2.53 2.40 5.08
C VAL A 123 3.80 1.60 5.39
N ILE A 124 4.36 0.85 4.44
CA ILE A 124 5.50 -0.03 4.70
C ILE A 124 6.71 0.77 5.17
N ASN A 125 6.89 1.99 4.65
CA ASN A 125 7.97 2.87 5.07
C ASN A 125 7.89 3.32 6.53
N LEU A 126 6.73 3.27 7.15
CA LEU A 126 6.55 3.60 8.57
C LEU A 126 7.00 2.46 9.50
N SER A 127 7.09 1.24 8.99
CA SER A 127 7.53 0.09 9.76
C SER A 127 9.02 0.17 10.13
N PRO A 128 9.39 -0.13 11.39
CA PRO A 128 10.78 -0.27 11.80
C PRO A 128 11.41 -1.58 11.29
N ASP A 129 10.63 -2.62 10.97
CA ASP A 129 11.09 -3.92 10.47
C ASP A 129 10.39 -4.31 9.16
N LYS A 130 10.83 -3.68 8.07
CA LYS A 130 10.27 -3.90 6.73
C LYS A 130 10.48 -5.33 6.22
N GLU A 131 11.58 -5.98 6.62
CA GLU A 131 11.83 -7.37 6.26
C GLU A 131 10.77 -8.29 6.88
N GLN A 132 10.36 -8.02 8.13
CA GLN A 132 9.29 -8.76 8.78
C GLN A 132 7.94 -8.50 8.09
N VAL A 133 7.67 -7.27 7.66
CA VAL A 133 6.46 -6.97 6.87
C VAL A 133 6.40 -7.82 5.60
N TRP A 134 7.49 -7.90 4.83
CA TRP A 134 7.53 -8.74 3.63
C TRP A 134 7.36 -10.22 3.92
N ARG A 135 7.93 -10.74 5.05
CA ARG A 135 7.70 -12.11 5.53
C ARG A 135 6.22 -12.35 5.85
N GLU A 136 5.56 -11.42 6.54
CA GLU A 136 4.13 -11.51 6.86
C GLU A 136 3.24 -11.47 5.62
N ILE A 137 3.54 -10.59 4.64
CA ILE A 137 2.87 -10.58 3.34
C ILE A 137 2.95 -11.98 2.70
N ALA A 138 4.16 -12.53 2.60
CA ALA A 138 4.36 -13.86 2.02
C ALA A 138 3.66 -14.96 2.83
N ARG A 139 3.62 -14.87 4.17
CA ARG A 139 2.95 -15.84 5.04
C ARG A 139 1.44 -15.89 4.78
N VAL A 140 0.78 -14.73 4.78
CA VAL A 140 -0.68 -14.67 4.67
C VAL A 140 -1.20 -14.92 3.25
N LEU A 141 -0.39 -14.66 2.21
CA LEU A 141 -0.75 -14.97 0.83
C LEU A 141 -0.92 -16.48 0.62
N LYS A 142 -1.98 -16.87 -0.07
CA LYS A 142 -2.14 -18.22 -0.62
C LYS A 142 -1.07 -18.49 -1.67
N PRO A 143 -0.65 -19.75 -1.90
CA PRO A 143 0.11 -20.12 -3.08
C PRO A 143 -0.58 -19.60 -4.37
N GLY A 144 0.16 -18.92 -5.25
CA GLY A 144 -0.37 -18.25 -6.43
C GLY A 144 -1.02 -16.87 -6.15
N GLY A 145 -1.08 -16.45 -4.89
CA GLY A 145 -1.53 -15.11 -4.52
C GLY A 145 -0.54 -14.02 -4.91
N ARG A 146 -0.97 -12.77 -4.87
CA ARG A 146 -0.16 -11.61 -5.29
C ARG A 146 -0.20 -10.46 -4.31
N VAL A 147 0.81 -9.62 -4.38
CA VAL A 147 0.88 -8.35 -3.64
C VAL A 147 1.01 -7.19 -4.62
N ALA A 148 0.38 -6.07 -4.29
CA ALA A 148 0.50 -4.80 -5.00
C ALA A 148 0.67 -3.66 -3.98
N VAL A 149 1.80 -2.97 -4.05
CA VAL A 149 2.18 -1.89 -3.15
C VAL A 149 2.38 -0.60 -3.93
N SER A 150 1.92 0.50 -3.37
CA SER A 150 2.32 1.85 -3.78
C SER A 150 2.93 2.55 -2.58
N ASP A 151 4.23 2.86 -2.63
CA ASP A 151 4.93 3.52 -1.53
C ASP A 151 6.06 4.41 -2.07
N LEU A 152 6.65 5.24 -1.22
CA LEU A 152 7.85 5.99 -1.59
C LEU A 152 9.08 5.08 -1.57
N ALA A 153 10.00 5.29 -2.49
CA ALA A 153 11.28 4.61 -2.53
C ALA A 153 12.41 5.56 -2.91
N LEU A 154 13.63 5.19 -2.57
CA LEU A 154 14.83 5.94 -2.92
C LEU A 154 15.42 5.41 -4.23
N LEU A 155 15.73 6.34 -5.12
CA LEU A 155 16.53 6.08 -6.33
C LEU A 155 18.03 6.09 -6.01
N ARG A 156 18.42 6.83 -4.99
CA ARG A 156 19.79 6.92 -4.43
C ARG A 156 19.73 7.34 -2.96
N PRO A 157 20.82 7.13 -2.18
CA PRO A 157 20.84 7.50 -0.78
C PRO A 157 20.54 8.98 -0.55
N LEU A 158 19.74 9.27 0.48
CA LEU A 158 19.46 10.65 0.89
C LEU A 158 20.68 11.28 1.59
N PRO A 159 20.87 12.62 1.48
CA PRO A 159 21.79 13.34 2.35
C PRO A 159 21.46 13.13 3.84
N ALA A 160 22.49 12.99 4.68
CA ALA A 160 22.32 12.72 6.11
C ALA A 160 21.41 13.72 6.82
N ALA A 161 21.49 15.00 6.48
CA ALA A 161 20.65 16.05 7.04
C ALA A 161 19.14 15.84 6.78
N ILE A 162 18.77 15.13 5.71
CA ILE A 162 17.37 14.78 5.43
C ILE A 162 16.97 13.57 6.25
N VAL A 163 17.82 12.55 6.33
CA VAL A 163 17.54 11.33 7.09
C VAL A 163 17.28 11.60 8.58
N GLU A 164 17.98 12.60 9.15
CA GLU A 164 17.85 13.01 10.55
C GLU A 164 16.64 13.93 10.81
N SER A 165 15.91 14.34 9.78
CA SER A 165 14.77 15.23 9.91
C SER A 165 13.51 14.46 10.34
N VAL A 166 12.87 14.90 11.44
CA VAL A 166 11.60 14.35 11.91
C VAL A 166 10.48 14.53 10.87
N GLU A 167 10.51 15.65 10.15
CA GLU A 167 9.54 15.95 9.11
C GLU A 167 9.65 14.96 7.93
N ALA A 168 10.88 14.56 7.57
CA ALA A 168 11.09 13.54 6.54
C ALA A 168 10.57 12.16 6.98
N LEU A 169 10.61 11.85 8.28
CA LEU A 169 10.03 10.62 8.84
C LEU A 169 8.51 10.63 8.72
N VAL A 170 7.85 11.72 9.12
CA VAL A 170 6.39 11.88 9.04
C VAL A 170 5.89 11.79 7.59
N GLY A 171 6.66 12.27 6.63
CA GLY A 171 6.33 12.20 5.21
C GLY A 171 6.68 10.87 4.53
N CYS A 172 6.95 9.81 5.28
CA CYS A 172 7.38 8.48 4.76
C CYS A 172 8.71 8.52 3.96
N VAL A 173 9.39 9.65 3.88
CA VAL A 173 10.62 9.81 3.09
C VAL A 173 11.84 9.27 3.86
N ALA A 174 11.97 9.58 5.16
CA ALA A 174 13.11 9.10 5.97
C ALA A 174 13.10 7.58 6.17
N GLY A 175 11.91 6.96 6.14
CA GLY A 175 11.75 5.51 6.21
C GLY A 175 11.86 4.81 4.85
N ALA A 176 11.90 5.57 3.75
CA ALA A 176 12.02 4.99 2.42
C ALA A 176 13.38 4.30 2.23
N VAL A 177 13.38 3.18 1.55
CA VAL A 177 14.58 2.41 1.21
C VAL A 177 14.84 2.46 -0.29
N LEU A 178 16.03 2.06 -0.72
CA LEU A 178 16.36 1.95 -2.14
C LEU A 178 15.40 0.95 -2.83
N VAL A 179 15.07 1.20 -4.09
CA VAL A 179 14.28 0.28 -4.90
C VAL A 179 14.86 -1.14 -4.85
N SER A 180 16.19 -1.28 -4.98
CA SER A 180 16.89 -2.56 -4.90
C SER A 180 16.74 -3.26 -3.55
N GLU A 181 16.65 -2.51 -2.44
CA GLU A 181 16.40 -3.09 -1.12
C GLU A 181 14.97 -3.62 -0.98
N THR A 182 14.00 -2.90 -1.55
CA THR A 182 12.62 -3.39 -1.60
C THR A 182 12.52 -4.70 -2.38
N GLU A 183 13.16 -4.78 -3.53
CA GLU A 183 13.22 -6.00 -4.36
C GLU A 183 13.91 -7.15 -3.60
N ARG A 184 15.03 -6.87 -2.91
CA ARG A 184 15.73 -7.85 -2.08
C ARG A 184 14.82 -8.41 -0.99
N MET A 185 14.18 -7.54 -0.20
CA MET A 185 13.30 -7.95 0.90
C MET A 185 12.13 -8.82 0.42
N ALA A 186 11.47 -8.43 -0.68
CA ALA A 186 10.38 -9.20 -1.27
C ALA A 186 10.86 -10.58 -1.73
N LYS A 187 12.02 -10.66 -2.38
CA LYS A 187 12.63 -11.91 -2.84
C LYS A 187 13.03 -12.82 -1.68
N GLU A 188 13.65 -12.28 -0.64
CA GLU A 188 14.06 -13.04 0.56
C GLU A 188 12.86 -13.55 1.36
N ALA A 189 11.72 -12.87 1.30
CA ALA A 189 10.46 -13.35 1.85
C ALA A 189 9.84 -14.51 1.05
N GLY A 190 10.42 -14.90 -0.08
CA GLY A 190 9.94 -15.99 -0.93
C GLY A 190 8.94 -15.58 -2.01
N LEU A 191 8.83 -14.29 -2.31
CA LEU A 191 8.03 -13.80 -3.44
C LEU A 191 8.85 -13.88 -4.73
N ALA A 192 8.15 -14.02 -5.85
CA ALA A 192 8.71 -14.12 -7.20
C ALA A 192 8.01 -13.15 -8.15
N GLU A 193 8.49 -13.08 -9.40
CA GLU A 193 7.92 -12.21 -10.44
C GLU A 193 7.77 -10.77 -9.94
N ILE A 194 8.82 -10.27 -9.29
CA ILE A 194 8.84 -8.94 -8.69
C ILE A 194 9.01 -7.92 -9.82
N GLU A 195 8.02 -7.05 -9.99
CA GLU A 195 8.09 -5.92 -10.90
C GLU A 195 8.03 -4.61 -10.11
N THR A 196 8.92 -3.69 -10.45
CA THR A 196 8.96 -2.36 -9.86
C THR A 196 8.83 -1.29 -10.95
N LYS A 197 8.01 -0.27 -10.70
CA LYS A 197 7.77 0.85 -11.63
C LYS A 197 7.88 2.17 -10.89
N PRO A 198 9.05 2.86 -10.98
CA PRO A 198 9.20 4.21 -10.45
C PRO A 198 8.30 5.22 -11.20
N LYS A 199 7.67 6.12 -10.45
CA LYS A 199 6.81 7.20 -10.96
C LYS A 199 7.26 8.56 -10.44
N SER A 200 8.24 9.17 -11.09
CA SER A 200 8.78 10.48 -10.69
C SER A 200 7.75 11.62 -10.82
N ALA A 201 6.79 11.52 -11.73
CA ALA A 201 5.76 12.54 -11.93
C ALA A 201 4.95 12.85 -10.66
N TYR A 202 4.77 11.87 -9.76
CA TYR A 202 4.13 12.09 -8.45
C TYR A 202 4.94 13.07 -7.60
N ILE A 203 6.26 12.87 -7.52
CA ILE A 203 7.18 13.70 -6.74
C ILE A 203 7.32 15.10 -7.37
N ASP A 204 7.41 15.18 -8.69
CA ASP A 204 7.47 16.46 -9.41
C ASP A 204 6.20 17.29 -9.18
N GLY A 205 5.02 16.64 -9.17
CA GLY A 205 3.75 17.30 -8.83
C GLY A 205 3.70 17.82 -7.38
N MET A 206 4.28 17.10 -6.43
CA MET A 206 4.33 17.54 -5.03
C MET A 206 5.26 18.77 -4.83
N ALA A 207 6.29 18.95 -5.64
CA ALA A 207 7.15 20.13 -5.60
C ALA A 207 6.38 21.42 -5.91
N ASP A 208 5.33 21.33 -6.75
CA ASP A 208 4.46 22.46 -7.09
C ASP A 208 3.44 22.79 -5.99
N TRP A 209 3.24 21.90 -5.01
CA TRP A 209 2.18 22.04 -4.00
C TRP A 209 2.55 22.90 -2.80
N GLN A 210 3.75 23.48 -2.75
CA GLN A 210 4.23 24.27 -1.62
C GLN A 210 4.11 23.54 -0.26
N ASP A 211 4.20 22.20 -0.27
CA ASP A 211 4.18 21.42 0.95
C ASP A 211 5.40 21.80 1.83
N PRO A 212 5.18 22.22 3.09
CA PRO A 212 6.28 22.66 3.96
C PRO A 212 7.36 21.60 4.17
N LEU A 213 7.00 20.31 4.16
CA LEU A 213 7.93 19.18 4.24
C LEU A 213 8.85 19.14 3.02
N TYR A 214 8.25 19.24 1.82
CA TYR A 214 9.00 19.24 0.57
C TYR A 214 9.93 20.44 0.47
N GLN A 215 9.48 21.63 0.89
CA GLN A 215 10.30 22.82 0.92
C GLN A 215 11.54 22.65 1.83
N LYS A 216 11.39 22.01 2.98
CA LYS A 216 12.52 21.68 3.87
C LYS A 216 13.48 20.67 3.23
N ILE A 217 12.96 19.62 2.60
CA ILE A 217 13.78 18.62 1.89
C ILE A 217 14.61 19.31 0.80
N ILE A 218 14.02 20.17 -0.02
CA ILE A 218 14.69 20.90 -1.10
C ILE A 218 15.87 21.71 -0.57
N THR A 219 15.74 22.38 0.59
CA THR A 219 16.82 23.19 1.17
C THR A 219 18.07 22.39 1.56
N HIS A 220 17.93 21.09 1.78
CA HIS A 220 19.05 20.21 2.17
C HIS A 220 19.59 19.39 1.01
N LEU A 221 19.01 19.52 -0.19
CA LEU A 221 19.53 18.85 -1.38
C LEU A 221 20.75 19.57 -1.95
N PRO A 222 21.69 18.84 -2.57
CA PRO A 222 22.82 19.42 -3.29
C PRO A 222 22.37 20.38 -4.40
N ALA A 223 23.11 21.45 -4.60
CA ALA A 223 22.80 22.44 -5.64
C ALA A 223 22.63 21.77 -7.03
N GLY A 224 21.59 22.16 -7.75
CA GLY A 224 21.29 21.63 -9.08
C GLY A 224 20.58 20.27 -9.09
N THR A 225 20.16 19.75 -7.93
CA THR A 225 19.35 18.53 -7.83
C THR A 225 17.93 18.86 -7.37
N LYS A 226 16.99 17.96 -7.68
CA LYS A 226 15.57 18.06 -7.28
C LYS A 226 15.14 16.82 -6.50
N PRO A 227 14.04 16.88 -5.73
CA PRO A 227 13.55 15.75 -4.94
C PRO A 227 13.36 14.47 -5.75
N SER A 228 12.83 14.55 -6.96
CA SER A 228 12.63 13.39 -7.86
C SER A 228 13.92 12.75 -8.38
N ASP A 229 15.09 13.34 -8.13
CA ASP A 229 16.39 12.70 -8.36
C ASP A 229 16.74 11.70 -7.24
N TYR A 230 16.09 11.79 -6.09
CA TYR A 230 16.35 10.98 -4.89
C TYR A 230 15.17 10.06 -4.53
N VAL A 231 13.95 10.56 -4.66
CA VAL A 231 12.72 9.89 -4.20
C VAL A 231 11.78 9.68 -5.39
N THR A 232 11.09 8.58 -5.40
CA THR A 232 10.03 8.28 -6.36
C THR A 232 8.83 7.67 -5.64
N SER A 233 7.62 7.84 -6.18
CA SER A 233 6.55 6.88 -5.90
C SER A 233 6.89 5.60 -6.64
N LEU A 234 6.83 4.46 -5.96
CA LEU A 234 7.16 3.15 -6.48
C LEU A 234 5.91 2.26 -6.47
N GLU A 235 5.53 1.77 -7.63
CA GLU A 235 4.59 0.66 -7.73
C GLU A 235 5.37 -0.65 -7.72
N ILE A 236 4.92 -1.60 -6.88
CA ILE A 236 5.56 -2.90 -6.72
C ILE A 236 4.47 -3.96 -6.87
N THR A 237 4.71 -4.95 -7.72
CA THR A 237 3.92 -6.19 -7.76
C THR A 237 4.83 -7.38 -7.57
N ALA A 238 4.32 -8.40 -6.89
CA ALA A 238 5.02 -9.68 -6.77
C ALA A 238 4.00 -10.82 -6.54
N HIS A 239 4.43 -12.04 -6.76
CA HIS A 239 3.60 -13.23 -6.61
C HIS A 239 4.21 -14.20 -5.60
N LYS A 240 3.34 -14.84 -4.79
CA LYS A 240 3.76 -16.02 -4.04
C LYS A 240 3.75 -17.22 -4.99
N PRO A 241 4.86 -17.95 -5.18
CA PRO A 241 4.88 -19.11 -6.04
C PRO A 241 3.74 -20.09 -5.73
N ALA A 242 3.14 -20.66 -6.77
CA ALA A 242 2.19 -21.74 -6.59
C ALA A 242 2.88 -22.92 -5.88
N ALA A 243 2.14 -23.65 -5.06
CA ALA A 243 2.67 -24.89 -4.49
C ALA A 243 3.11 -25.81 -5.63
N SER A 244 4.41 -26.12 -5.71
CA SER A 244 4.88 -27.13 -6.64
C SER A 244 4.20 -28.45 -6.27
N CYS A 245 3.38 -29.02 -7.16
CA CYS A 245 3.01 -30.41 -7.03
C CYS A 245 4.33 -31.20 -6.97
N CYS A 246 4.61 -31.86 -5.84
CA CYS A 246 5.67 -32.84 -5.76
C CYS A 246 5.58 -33.73 -6.98
N GLY A 247 6.73 -33.93 -7.66
CA GLY A 247 6.82 -34.62 -8.94
C GLY A 247 6.11 -35.97 -8.96
N SER A 248 5.98 -36.52 -10.14
CA SER A 248 5.27 -37.70 -10.62
C SER A 248 5.36 -39.02 -9.82
N GLU A 249 5.73 -38.99 -8.54
CA GLU A 249 5.88 -40.20 -7.69
C GLU A 249 4.80 -40.35 -6.62
N CYS A 250 3.80 -39.45 -6.51
CA CYS A 250 2.72 -39.53 -5.52
C CYS A 250 1.39 -40.08 -6.07
N CYS A 251 1.36 -40.65 -7.27
CA CYS A 251 0.21 -41.37 -7.84
C CYS A 251 0.64 -42.81 -8.18
N GLY A 252 0.92 -43.59 -7.13
CA GLY A 252 1.09 -45.03 -7.18
C GLY A 252 0.11 -45.69 -6.24
#